data_d1251d97c81aa9f7bf4af5cb45edf309
#
_entry.id   d1251d97c81aa9f7bf4af5cb45edf309
#
_cell.length_a   1.000
_cell.length_b   1.000
_cell.length_c   1.000
_cell.angle_alpha   90.00
_cell.angle_beta   90.00
_cell.angle_gamma   90.00
#
_symmetry.space_group_name_H-M   'P 1'
#
loop_
_entity.id
_entity.type
_entity.pdbx_description
1 polymer ?
#
loop_
_entity_poly.entity_id
_entity_poly.type
_entity_poly.pdbx_seq_one_letter_code
_entity_poly.pdbx_strand_id
1 'polypeptide(L)'
;VRLGDNLYSDSVVALNPDTGTLKWHYQFTPHDQMDYDSTQVPSLADLQWQGRPRKVMLWANRNGVAYVLDRVTGEFLLGRPFVRVNWIDGFDTKGRPQRVPGKLPTPEGELIMPTVLGATNWAPASFSPKTGLFYVSVWENRGTIPVSGGGRGGPPRTVAGTGGTPMGQATLTPNTKKEDEG
;
A
#
# COMPACT_ATOMS: atom_id res chain seq x y z
N VAL A 1 2.36 22.67 5.56
CA VAL A 1 1.71 21.41 5.11
C VAL A 1 1.04 21.72 3.78
N ARG A 2 1.28 20.90 2.75
CA ARG A 2 0.57 20.99 1.48
C ARG A 2 -0.87 20.52 1.67
N LEU A 3 -1.83 21.21 1.09
CA LEU A 3 -3.23 20.80 1.08
C LEU A 3 -3.48 19.87 -0.11
N GLY A 4 -4.56 19.07 -0.03
CA GLY A 4 -4.96 18.12 -1.07
C GLY A 4 -4.14 16.85 -1.08
N ASP A 5 -4.32 16.03 -2.11
CA ASP A 5 -3.76 14.68 -2.22
C ASP A 5 -2.27 14.64 -2.53
N ASN A 6 -1.71 15.76 -2.98
CA ASN A 6 -0.30 15.88 -3.38
C ASN A 6 0.11 14.89 -4.49
N LEU A 7 -0.71 14.85 -5.56
CA LEU A 7 -0.35 14.05 -6.73
C LEU A 7 0.99 14.52 -7.31
N TYR A 8 1.89 13.63 -7.61
CA TYR A 8 1.81 12.17 -7.65
C TYR A 8 2.70 11.53 -6.58
N SER A 9 2.72 12.07 -5.36
CA SER A 9 3.40 11.39 -4.25
C SER A 9 2.74 10.03 -3.99
N ASP A 10 3.54 9.07 -3.56
CA ASP A 10 3.11 7.71 -3.20
C ASP A 10 2.15 7.08 -4.24
N SER A 11 2.58 7.11 -5.49
CA SER A 11 1.77 6.71 -6.64
C SER A 11 2.53 5.83 -7.59
N VAL A 12 1.80 5.00 -8.33
CA VAL A 12 2.27 4.43 -9.59
C VAL A 12 1.78 5.28 -10.75
N VAL A 13 2.65 5.52 -11.71
CA VAL A 13 2.40 6.34 -12.90
C VAL A 13 2.76 5.52 -14.14
N ALA A 14 1.80 5.30 -15.02
CA ALA A 14 2.02 4.65 -16.30
C ALA A 14 2.17 5.69 -17.41
N LEU A 15 3.28 5.63 -18.11
CA LEU A 15 3.62 6.54 -19.19
C LEU A 15 3.68 5.82 -20.54
N ASN A 16 3.42 6.55 -21.60
CA ASN A 16 3.79 6.10 -22.94
C ASN A 16 5.32 6.22 -23.08
N PRO A 17 6.04 5.15 -23.40
CA PRO A 17 7.52 5.19 -23.45
C PRO A 17 8.06 6.06 -24.60
N ASP A 18 7.30 6.21 -25.70
CA ASP A 18 7.74 6.96 -26.87
C ASP A 18 7.53 8.47 -26.72
N THR A 19 6.48 8.86 -25.99
CA THR A 19 6.04 10.27 -25.90
C THR A 19 6.15 10.85 -24.50
N GLY A 20 6.35 10.01 -23.46
CA GLY A 20 6.34 10.43 -22.07
C GLY A 20 4.94 10.85 -21.55
N THR A 21 3.89 10.71 -22.37
CA THR A 21 2.54 11.12 -21.94
C THR A 21 1.96 10.19 -20.90
N LEU A 22 1.30 10.77 -19.89
CA LEU A 22 0.60 10.03 -18.85
C LEU A 22 -0.57 9.23 -19.45
N LYS A 23 -0.61 7.93 -19.18
CA LYS A 23 -1.74 7.05 -19.51
C LYS A 23 -2.73 6.91 -18.37
N TRP A 24 -2.21 6.55 -17.19
CA TRP A 24 -2.98 6.44 -15.97
C TRP A 24 -2.06 6.56 -14.75
N HIS A 25 -2.65 6.77 -13.60
CA HIS A 25 -1.97 6.71 -12.29
C HIS A 25 -2.89 6.11 -11.25
N TYR A 26 -2.30 5.61 -10.18
CA TYR A 26 -3.02 5.23 -8.97
C TYR A 26 -2.20 5.66 -7.76
N GLN A 27 -2.84 6.37 -6.82
CA GLN A 27 -2.19 6.85 -5.60
C GLN A 27 -2.53 5.93 -4.44
N PHE A 28 -1.50 5.32 -3.84
CA PHE A 28 -1.65 4.34 -2.77
C PHE A 28 -1.98 4.98 -1.42
N THR A 29 -1.40 6.14 -1.13
CA THR A 29 -1.63 6.86 0.12
C THR A 29 -1.86 8.36 -0.19
N PRO A 30 -3.11 8.77 -0.50
CA PRO A 30 -3.43 10.18 -0.71
C PRO A 30 -3.06 11.02 0.51
N HIS A 31 -2.40 12.17 0.29
CA HIS A 31 -1.95 13.07 1.35
C HIS A 31 -1.12 12.35 2.41
N ASP A 32 -0.13 11.59 1.98
CA ASP A 32 0.72 10.83 2.91
C ASP A 32 1.48 11.76 3.86
N GLN A 33 1.37 11.48 5.15
CA GLN A 33 2.08 12.14 6.24
C GLN A 33 2.83 11.11 7.12
N MET A 34 2.82 9.85 6.72
CA MET A 34 3.35 8.72 7.46
C MET A 34 4.64 8.19 6.86
N ASP A 35 5.10 8.81 5.76
CA ASP A 35 6.32 8.42 5.05
C ASP A 35 6.20 7.00 4.42
N TYR A 36 5.03 6.70 3.87
CA TYR A 36 4.72 5.39 3.27
C TYR A 36 5.19 5.27 1.83
N ASP A 37 6.31 5.85 1.49
CA ASP A 37 6.87 5.80 0.14
C ASP A 37 6.68 4.44 -0.54
N SER A 38 6.13 4.43 -1.74
CA SER A 38 5.90 3.21 -2.52
C SER A 38 7.20 2.76 -3.20
N THR A 39 8.15 2.29 -2.40
CA THR A 39 9.51 1.93 -2.85
C THR A 39 9.61 0.56 -3.49
N GLN A 40 8.56 -0.26 -3.42
CA GLN A 40 8.56 -1.63 -3.89
C GLN A 40 8.49 -1.70 -5.42
N VAL A 41 9.15 -2.68 -6.00
CA VAL A 41 9.03 -2.99 -7.42
C VAL A 41 7.75 -3.80 -7.65
N PRO A 42 6.85 -3.38 -8.55
CA PRO A 42 5.63 -4.12 -8.85
C PRO A 42 5.94 -5.44 -9.56
N SER A 43 5.14 -6.46 -9.27
CA SER A 43 5.14 -7.72 -10.02
C SER A 43 4.04 -7.67 -11.09
N LEU A 44 4.41 -7.89 -12.36
CA LEU A 44 3.46 -7.92 -13.46
C LEU A 44 3.10 -9.37 -13.77
N ALA A 45 1.81 -9.66 -13.92
CA ALA A 45 1.32 -11.00 -14.19
C ALA A 45 0.12 -10.99 -15.14
N ASP A 46 -0.08 -12.11 -15.80
CA ASP A 46 -1.29 -12.42 -16.55
C ASP A 46 -2.05 -13.49 -15.77
N LEU A 47 -3.27 -13.15 -15.32
CA LEU A 47 -4.06 -13.98 -14.41
C LEU A 47 -5.47 -14.19 -14.95
N GLN A 48 -6.09 -15.29 -14.50
CA GLN A 48 -7.55 -15.41 -14.53
C GLN A 48 -8.09 -14.65 -13.31
N TRP A 49 -8.78 -13.55 -13.55
CA TRP A 49 -9.37 -12.73 -12.51
C TRP A 49 -10.88 -12.73 -12.66
N GLN A 50 -11.60 -13.29 -11.69
CA GLN A 50 -13.07 -13.44 -11.75
C GLN A 50 -13.55 -14.07 -13.08
N GLY A 51 -12.87 -15.14 -13.50
CA GLY A 51 -13.19 -15.87 -14.73
C GLY A 51 -12.79 -15.20 -16.05
N ARG A 52 -12.06 -14.10 -16.00
CA ARG A 52 -11.58 -13.38 -17.19
C ARG A 52 -10.06 -13.25 -17.19
N PRO A 53 -9.39 -13.38 -18.36
CA PRO A 53 -7.97 -13.08 -18.44
C PRO A 53 -7.74 -11.59 -18.19
N ARG A 54 -6.83 -11.26 -17.26
CA ARG A 54 -6.44 -9.89 -16.92
C ARG A 54 -4.93 -9.76 -16.89
N LYS A 55 -4.45 -8.66 -17.38
CA LYS A 55 -3.06 -8.22 -17.22
C LYS A 55 -2.98 -7.37 -15.96
N VAL A 56 -2.39 -7.91 -14.92
CA VAL A 56 -2.40 -7.26 -13.60
C VAL A 56 -1.02 -6.77 -13.18
N MET A 57 -1.05 -5.80 -12.28
CA MET A 57 0.08 -5.37 -11.47
C MET A 57 -0.24 -5.71 -10.02
N LEU A 58 0.64 -6.47 -9.39
CA LEU A 58 0.58 -6.84 -7.98
C LEU A 58 1.56 -5.95 -7.21
N TRP A 59 1.07 -5.30 -6.16
CA TRP A 59 1.86 -4.38 -5.35
C TRP A 59 1.53 -4.53 -3.87
N ALA A 60 2.45 -5.13 -3.11
CA ALA A 60 2.38 -5.06 -1.65
C ALA A 60 3.06 -3.76 -1.22
N ASN A 61 2.28 -2.83 -0.71
CA ASN A 61 2.75 -1.49 -0.43
C ASN A 61 3.22 -1.34 1.03
N ARG A 62 4.14 -0.41 1.26
CA ARG A 62 4.66 -0.06 2.58
C ARG A 62 3.56 0.34 3.56
N ASN A 63 2.46 0.89 3.06
CA ASN A 63 1.29 1.28 3.83
C ASN A 63 0.48 0.11 4.43
N GLY A 64 0.89 -1.15 4.18
CA GLY A 64 0.27 -2.36 4.74
C GLY A 64 -0.83 -2.97 3.89
N VAL A 65 -1.07 -2.44 2.70
CA VAL A 65 -2.10 -2.93 1.79
C VAL A 65 -1.47 -3.54 0.53
N ALA A 66 -1.96 -4.71 0.15
CA ALA A 66 -1.67 -5.32 -1.15
C ALA A 66 -2.72 -4.87 -2.16
N TYR A 67 -2.25 -4.40 -3.30
CA TYR A 67 -3.07 -3.89 -4.39
C TYR A 67 -2.97 -4.79 -5.61
N VAL A 68 -4.09 -4.96 -6.30
CA VAL A 68 -4.14 -5.52 -7.64
C VAL A 68 -4.77 -4.47 -8.54
N LEU A 69 -4.03 -4.02 -9.54
CA LEU A 69 -4.51 -3.09 -10.56
C LEU A 69 -4.46 -3.76 -11.93
N ASP A 70 -5.39 -3.42 -12.81
CA ASP A 70 -5.24 -3.71 -14.24
C ASP A 70 -4.09 -2.85 -14.78
N ARG A 71 -3.01 -3.48 -15.26
CA ARG A 71 -1.81 -2.74 -15.69
C ARG A 71 -1.98 -2.00 -17.02
N VAL A 72 -3.07 -2.27 -17.74
CA VAL A 72 -3.36 -1.61 -19.02
C VAL A 72 -4.13 -0.31 -18.79
N THR A 73 -5.11 -0.35 -17.88
CA THR A 73 -6.05 0.75 -17.67
C THR A 73 -5.84 1.53 -16.38
N GLY A 74 -5.13 0.94 -15.39
CA GLY A 74 -5.04 1.48 -14.03
C GLY A 74 -6.26 1.16 -13.17
N GLU A 75 -7.23 0.36 -13.67
CA GLU A 75 -8.42 -0.02 -12.93
C GLU A 75 -8.05 -0.71 -11.61
N PHE A 76 -8.63 -0.23 -10.50
CA PHE A 76 -8.50 -0.87 -9.20
C PHE A 76 -9.31 -2.16 -9.18
N LEU A 77 -8.66 -3.28 -8.92
CA LEU A 77 -9.29 -4.60 -8.85
C LEU A 77 -9.40 -5.13 -7.43
N LEU A 78 -8.40 -4.85 -6.59
CA LEU A 78 -8.39 -5.26 -5.20
C LEU A 78 -7.43 -4.38 -4.39
N GLY A 79 -7.84 -4.04 -3.16
CA GLY A 79 -6.97 -3.56 -2.09
C GLY A 79 -7.28 -4.35 -0.82
N ARG A 80 -6.27 -5.02 -0.27
CA ARG A 80 -6.44 -5.84 0.92
C ARG A 80 -5.27 -5.66 1.89
N PRO A 81 -5.52 -5.31 3.16
CA PRO A 81 -4.50 -5.33 4.19
C PRO A 81 -3.87 -6.71 4.31
N PHE A 82 -2.53 -6.78 4.37
CA PHE A 82 -1.78 -8.00 4.63
C PHE A 82 -1.09 -8.01 6.00
N VAL A 83 -1.20 -6.91 6.71
CA VAL A 83 -0.86 -6.73 8.13
C VAL A 83 -1.98 -5.96 8.82
N ARG A 84 -1.87 -5.74 10.12
CA ARG A 84 -2.78 -4.82 10.81
C ARG A 84 -2.56 -3.40 10.33
N VAL A 85 -3.64 -2.78 9.86
CA VAL A 85 -3.68 -1.36 9.49
C VAL A 85 -4.77 -0.65 10.27
N ASN A 86 -4.56 0.64 10.58
CA ASN A 86 -5.57 1.45 11.27
C ASN A 86 -5.72 2.86 10.67
N TRP A 87 -5.01 3.14 9.58
CA TRP A 87 -5.06 4.43 8.90
C TRP A 87 -6.12 4.49 7.78
N ILE A 88 -6.58 3.33 7.33
CA ILE A 88 -7.57 3.16 6.24
C ILE A 88 -8.78 2.36 6.73
N ASP A 89 -9.96 2.74 6.27
CA ASP A 89 -11.26 2.10 6.55
C ASP A 89 -11.90 1.51 5.27
N GLY A 90 -11.09 1.19 4.27
CA GLY A 90 -11.54 0.62 3.02
C GLY A 90 -11.24 1.49 1.80
N PHE A 91 -12.02 1.27 0.76
CA PHE A 91 -11.86 1.95 -0.54
C PHE A 91 -13.21 2.42 -1.06
N ASP A 92 -13.23 3.54 -1.75
CA ASP A 92 -14.41 3.97 -2.47
C ASP A 92 -14.65 3.13 -3.75
N THR A 93 -15.73 3.43 -4.46
CA THR A 93 -16.11 2.71 -5.69
C THR A 93 -15.09 2.83 -6.83
N LYS A 94 -14.17 3.76 -6.74
CA LYS A 94 -13.06 3.94 -7.70
C LYS A 94 -11.74 3.38 -7.21
N GLY A 95 -11.75 2.75 -6.01
CA GLY A 95 -10.56 2.20 -5.38
C GLY A 95 -9.70 3.22 -4.63
N ARG A 96 -10.19 4.44 -4.41
CA ARG A 96 -9.46 5.42 -3.60
C ARG A 96 -9.49 5.01 -2.12
N PRO A 97 -8.32 4.96 -1.43
CA PRO A 97 -8.27 4.68 -0.01
C PRO A 97 -9.07 5.69 0.82
N GLN A 98 -9.92 5.19 1.71
CA GLN A 98 -10.71 6.00 2.66
C GLN A 98 -9.96 6.05 3.98
N ARG A 99 -9.45 7.21 4.35
CA ARG A 99 -8.66 7.38 5.58
C ARG A 99 -9.56 7.38 6.81
N VAL A 100 -9.10 6.73 7.88
CA VAL A 100 -9.73 6.85 9.19
C VAL A 100 -9.51 8.27 9.72
N PRO A 101 -10.58 9.01 10.07
CA PRO A 101 -10.44 10.35 10.64
C PRO A 101 -9.56 10.35 11.90
N GLY A 102 -8.69 11.35 12.03
CA GLY A 102 -7.80 11.51 13.18
C GLY A 102 -6.57 10.60 13.19
N LYS A 103 -6.45 9.62 12.30
CA LYS A 103 -5.26 8.77 12.17
C LYS A 103 -4.17 9.47 11.35
N LEU A 104 -3.58 10.47 11.97
CA LEU A 104 -2.50 11.30 11.44
C LEU A 104 -1.40 11.44 12.49
N PRO A 105 -0.14 11.65 12.09
CA PRO A 105 0.91 11.99 13.03
C PRO A 105 0.53 13.22 13.86
N THR A 106 0.69 13.16 15.17
CA THR A 106 0.49 14.27 16.09
C THR A 106 1.78 14.59 16.85
N PRO A 107 1.92 15.78 17.45
CA PRO A 107 3.10 16.10 18.28
C PRO A 107 3.33 15.10 19.43
N GLU A 108 2.25 14.58 19.99
CA GLU A 108 2.25 13.62 21.11
C GLU A 108 2.55 12.18 20.61
N GLY A 109 2.43 11.95 19.33
CA GLY A 109 2.57 10.65 18.69
C GLY A 109 1.25 9.87 18.64
N GLU A 110 0.65 9.77 17.47
CA GLU A 110 -0.53 8.91 17.23
C GLU A 110 -0.08 7.48 16.93
N LEU A 111 -0.79 6.50 17.52
CA LEU A 111 -0.59 5.09 17.18
C LEU A 111 -1.06 4.82 15.76
N ILE A 112 -0.12 4.53 14.88
CA ILE A 112 -0.38 4.23 13.47
C ILE A 112 0.22 2.87 13.12
N MET A 113 -0.55 2.07 12.41
CA MET A 113 -0.18 0.74 11.96
C MET A 113 -0.34 0.65 10.44
N PRO A 114 0.72 0.23 9.72
CA PRO A 114 2.08 -0.01 10.18
C PRO A 114 2.79 1.29 10.59
N THR A 115 3.99 1.19 11.19
CA THR A 115 4.81 2.37 11.52
C THR A 115 5.42 2.99 10.26
N VAL A 116 6.21 4.05 10.43
CA VAL A 116 7.01 4.67 9.35
C VAL A 116 7.92 3.67 8.62
N LEU A 117 8.31 2.57 9.26
CA LEU A 117 9.09 1.50 8.60
C LEU A 117 8.26 0.72 7.57
N GLY A 118 6.93 0.80 7.67
CA GLY A 118 6.00 0.11 6.77
C GLY A 118 5.84 -1.38 7.09
N ALA A 119 4.91 -2.01 6.41
CA ALA A 119 4.64 -3.45 6.48
C ALA A 119 5.58 -4.28 5.60
N THR A 120 6.14 -3.66 4.61
CA THR A 120 7.21 -4.13 3.73
C THR A 120 8.02 -2.91 3.29
N ASN A 121 9.20 -3.12 2.74
CA ASN A 121 10.04 -2.01 2.30
C ASN A 121 10.81 -2.41 1.03
N TRP A 122 12.12 -2.38 1.06
CA TRP A 122 13.01 -2.60 -0.09
C TRP A 122 13.04 -4.05 -0.58
N ALA A 123 12.65 -5.02 0.26
CA ALA A 123 12.66 -6.43 -0.10
C ALA A 123 11.70 -6.68 -1.28
N PRO A 124 12.21 -7.17 -2.43
CA PRO A 124 11.37 -7.37 -3.60
C PRO A 124 10.35 -8.49 -3.34
N ALA A 125 9.12 -8.25 -3.80
CA ALA A 125 8.12 -9.28 -3.86
C ALA A 125 8.32 -10.14 -5.13
N SER A 126 7.69 -11.32 -5.15
CA SER A 126 7.74 -12.20 -6.33
C SER A 126 6.40 -12.90 -6.56
N PHE A 127 6.09 -13.17 -7.81
CA PHE A 127 4.90 -13.91 -8.21
C PHE A 127 5.31 -15.21 -8.91
N SER A 128 4.70 -16.32 -8.51
CA SER A 128 4.88 -17.61 -9.16
C SER A 128 3.68 -17.95 -10.04
N PRO A 129 3.84 -17.98 -11.38
CA PRO A 129 2.75 -18.36 -12.26
C PRO A 129 2.35 -19.84 -12.15
N LYS A 130 3.25 -20.69 -11.64
CA LYS A 130 2.98 -22.11 -11.43
C LYS A 130 2.03 -22.36 -10.27
N THR A 131 2.14 -21.60 -9.20
CA THR A 131 1.34 -21.76 -7.98
C THR A 131 0.22 -20.71 -7.86
N GLY A 132 0.29 -19.62 -8.61
CA GLY A 132 -0.61 -18.48 -8.49
C GLY A 132 -0.38 -17.65 -7.23
N LEU A 133 0.75 -17.87 -6.53
CA LEU A 133 1.04 -17.18 -5.28
C LEU A 133 1.92 -15.96 -5.49
N PHE A 134 1.61 -14.92 -4.72
CA PHE A 134 2.40 -13.70 -4.60
C PHE A 134 3.10 -13.70 -3.25
N TYR A 135 4.43 -13.64 -3.25
CA TYR A 135 5.29 -13.75 -2.07
C TYR A 135 5.82 -12.38 -1.68
N VAL A 136 5.68 -12.03 -0.42
CA VAL A 136 6.08 -10.73 0.13
C VAL A 136 6.80 -10.91 1.44
N SER A 137 7.92 -10.20 1.64
CA SER A 137 8.54 -10.08 2.95
C SER A 137 7.74 -9.09 3.79
N VAL A 138 7.26 -9.52 4.96
CA VAL A 138 6.31 -8.76 5.77
C VAL A 138 6.86 -8.49 7.15
N TRP A 139 6.66 -7.26 7.63
CA TRP A 139 6.87 -6.88 9.03
C TRP A 139 5.54 -6.43 9.64
N GLU A 140 5.06 -7.16 10.62
CA GLU A 140 3.93 -6.70 11.40
C GLU A 140 4.42 -5.82 12.56
N ASN A 141 4.53 -4.54 12.30
CA ASN A 141 4.98 -3.56 13.28
C ASN A 141 3.91 -2.55 13.63
N ARG A 142 3.99 -2.01 14.85
CA ARG A 142 3.09 -0.96 15.34
C ARG A 142 3.91 0.02 16.19
N GLY A 143 3.50 1.27 16.17
CA GLY A 143 4.18 2.31 16.94
C GLY A 143 3.55 3.67 16.73
N THR A 144 4.00 4.63 17.50
CA THR A 144 3.57 6.02 17.38
C THR A 144 4.39 6.74 16.32
N ILE A 145 3.71 7.55 15.51
CA ILE A 145 4.36 8.45 14.55
C ILE A 145 4.14 9.88 15.05
N PRO A 146 5.15 10.50 15.68
CA PRO A 146 5.06 11.92 16.03
C PRO A 146 5.26 12.80 14.80
N VAL A 147 4.65 13.98 14.79
CA VAL A 147 4.99 15.03 13.82
C VAL A 147 6.42 15.47 14.09
N SER A 148 7.33 15.28 13.16
CA SER A 148 8.64 15.88 13.24
C SER A 148 8.50 17.38 12.99
N GLY A 149 8.79 18.20 14.02
CA GLY A 149 9.01 19.62 13.83
C GLY A 149 10.11 19.81 12.79
N GLY A 150 9.80 20.49 11.69
CA GLY A 150 10.74 20.70 10.60
C GLY A 150 11.98 21.47 11.05
N GLY A 151 13.07 20.76 11.23
CA GLY A 151 14.38 21.31 11.53
C GLY A 151 15.42 20.20 11.51
N ARG A 152 16.46 20.35 10.70
CA ARG A 152 17.68 19.55 10.83
C ARG A 152 18.24 19.77 12.25
N GLY A 153 18.02 18.83 13.16
CA GLY A 153 18.55 18.92 14.52
C GLY A 153 17.58 18.54 15.64
N GLY A 154 16.40 18.00 15.33
CA GLY A 154 15.50 17.44 16.35
C GLY A 154 16.08 16.16 16.99
N PRO A 155 15.66 15.81 18.23
CA PRO A 155 16.10 14.60 18.90
C PRO A 155 15.77 13.36 18.05
N PRO A 156 16.59 12.29 18.12
CA PRO A 156 16.38 11.09 17.32
C PRO A 156 14.98 10.51 17.57
N ARG A 157 14.28 10.21 16.48
CA ARG A 157 12.97 9.57 16.51
C ARG A 157 13.08 8.23 17.23
N THR A 158 12.49 8.12 18.39
CA THR A 158 12.35 6.82 19.05
C THR A 158 11.19 6.10 18.39
N VAL A 159 11.47 5.29 17.38
CA VAL A 159 10.51 4.33 16.85
C VAL A 159 10.52 3.16 17.83
N ALA A 160 9.57 3.12 18.74
CA ALA A 160 9.35 1.95 19.58
C ALA A 160 8.74 0.85 18.72
N GLY A 161 9.57 0.15 17.96
CA GLY A 161 9.21 -1.06 17.24
C GLY A 161 9.34 -2.26 18.16
N THR A 162 8.24 -2.86 18.54
CA THR A 162 8.27 -4.20 19.16
C THR A 162 8.42 -5.22 18.04
N GLY A 163 9.46 -6.01 18.11
CA GLY A 163 9.91 -7.12 17.31
C GLY A 163 9.03 -7.60 16.17
N GLY A 164 9.59 -7.56 14.97
CA GLY A 164 8.96 -8.15 13.80
C GLY A 164 8.91 -9.66 13.87
N THR A 165 7.77 -10.25 13.56
CA THR A 165 7.64 -11.68 13.32
C THR A 165 8.05 -11.98 11.88
N PRO A 166 8.88 -12.98 11.61
CA PRO A 166 9.34 -13.26 10.26
C PRO A 166 8.25 -13.91 9.40
N MET A 167 8.21 -13.46 8.16
CA MET A 167 7.60 -14.07 6.97
C MET A 167 6.23 -14.77 7.11
N GLY A 168 5.19 -14.11 6.61
CA GLY A 168 3.90 -14.70 6.28
C GLY A 168 3.69 -14.85 4.77
N GLN A 169 3.01 -15.91 4.35
CA GLN A 169 2.49 -16.05 2.99
C GLN A 169 1.10 -15.43 2.92
N ALA A 170 0.87 -14.54 1.98
CA ALA A 170 -0.46 -14.02 1.68
C ALA A 170 -0.93 -14.57 0.33
N THR A 171 -2.07 -15.23 0.31
CA THR A 171 -2.74 -15.68 -0.91
C THR A 171 -3.73 -14.61 -1.34
N LEU A 172 -3.52 -14.01 -2.50
CA LEU A 172 -4.48 -13.10 -3.12
C LEU A 172 -5.41 -13.92 -4.01
N THR A 173 -6.53 -14.37 -3.45
CA THR A 173 -7.62 -14.95 -4.24
C THR A 173 -8.67 -13.88 -4.52
N PRO A 174 -9.22 -13.83 -5.75
CA PRO A 174 -10.39 -13.01 -6.03
C PRO A 174 -11.51 -13.40 -5.06
N ASN A 175 -12.13 -12.41 -4.42
CA ASN A 175 -13.26 -12.68 -3.55
C ASN A 175 -14.46 -13.09 -4.41
N THR A 176 -14.68 -14.40 -4.58
CA THR A 176 -15.79 -14.97 -5.36
C THR A 176 -17.02 -15.25 -4.51
N LYS A 177 -16.99 -14.95 -3.22
CA LYS A 177 -18.15 -15.09 -2.34
C LYS A 177 -18.53 -13.72 -1.77
N LYS A 178 -19.71 -13.23 -2.14
CA LYS A 178 -20.53 -12.44 -1.22
C LYS A 178 -20.75 -13.36 -0.02
N GLU A 179 -20.13 -13.08 1.10
CA GLU A 179 -20.60 -13.65 2.35
C GLU A 179 -21.87 -12.89 2.70
N ASP A 180 -22.95 -13.65 2.62
CA ASP A 180 -24.28 -13.23 2.99
C ASP A 180 -24.30 -12.78 4.44
N GLU A 181 -25.09 -11.76 4.62
CA GLU A 181 -25.64 -11.24 5.84
C GLU A 181 -26.11 -12.35 6.78
N GLY A 182 -25.61 -12.27 8.01
CA GLY A 182 -26.09 -12.97 9.16
C GLY A 182 -25.88 -12.11 10.39
#